data_357d0ee6eb40ba39a71aff642596bb33
#
_entry.id   357d0ee6eb40ba39a71aff642596bb33
#
_cell.length_a   1.000
_cell.length_b   1.000
_cell.length_c   1.000
_cell.angle_alpha   90.00
_cell.angle_beta   90.00
_cell.angle_gamma   90.00
#
_symmetry.space_group_name_H-M   'P 1'
#
loop_
_entity.id
_entity.type
_entity.pdbx_description
1 polymer ?
#
loop_
_entity_poly.entity_id
_entity_poly.type
_entity_poly.pdbx_seq_one_letter_code
_entity_poly.pdbx_strand_id
1 'polypeptide(L)'
;MSYLENFFTTVIHLNIYLIIAIGIIYIFIHQNRHNGIIRFLDVYLNYIPVLTHEFGHVLFNRLAGGRAKDLVIVTSPTERQTTLQQGYAITQSKGYLGQFITTIGGYLMPPIMFLIGLVAAHFEHPSIFLVTYLLIFIYFLILTSRKLSPIFVILLISILLYFL
;
A
#
# COMPACT_ATOMS: atom_id res chain seq x y z
N MET A 1 25.29 -23.64 8.34
CA MET A 1 23.93 -23.50 7.78
C MET A 1 23.93 -22.30 6.86
N SER A 2 23.45 -22.45 5.62
CA SER A 2 23.38 -21.32 4.71
C SER A 2 22.23 -20.39 5.14
N TYR A 3 22.30 -19.09 4.81
CA TYR A 3 21.23 -18.13 5.06
C TYR A 3 19.88 -18.60 4.47
N LEU A 4 19.91 -19.34 3.37
CA LEU A 4 18.73 -19.92 2.74
C LEU A 4 18.09 -21.02 3.58
N GLU A 5 18.90 -21.91 4.21
CA GLU A 5 18.37 -22.95 5.11
C GLU A 5 17.68 -22.33 6.33
N ASN A 6 18.30 -21.31 6.93
CA ASN A 6 17.67 -20.57 8.04
C ASN A 6 16.36 -19.90 7.61
N PHE A 7 16.29 -19.32 6.42
CA PHE A 7 15.06 -18.73 5.91
C PHE A 7 13.91 -19.72 5.83
N PHE A 8 14.16 -20.95 5.32
CA PHE A 8 13.11 -21.96 5.19
C PHE A 8 12.80 -22.73 6.48
N THR A 9 13.69 -22.72 7.45
CA THR A 9 13.49 -23.45 8.72
C THR A 9 12.95 -22.59 9.85
N THR A 10 13.04 -21.25 9.76
CA THR A 10 12.48 -20.35 10.78
C THR A 10 10.97 -20.28 10.66
N VAL A 11 10.27 -20.68 11.71
CA VAL A 11 8.81 -20.62 11.79
C VAL A 11 8.39 -19.25 12.30
N ILE A 12 7.66 -18.48 11.48
CA ILE A 12 7.02 -17.24 11.91
C ILE A 12 5.75 -17.64 12.70
N HIS A 13 5.76 -17.41 14.00
CA HIS A 13 4.59 -17.66 14.85
C HIS A 13 3.55 -16.55 14.66
N LEU A 14 2.69 -16.72 13.66
CA LEU A 14 1.52 -15.85 13.49
C LEU A 14 0.38 -16.37 14.36
N ASN A 15 -0.18 -15.49 15.20
CA ASN A 15 -1.36 -15.84 15.97
C ASN A 15 -2.59 -15.89 15.03
N ILE A 16 -2.99 -17.12 14.66
CA ILE A 16 -4.09 -17.35 13.72
C ILE A 16 -5.41 -16.75 14.22
N TYR A 17 -5.65 -16.74 15.52
CA TYR A 17 -6.88 -16.17 16.10
C TYR A 17 -6.90 -14.63 15.91
N LEU A 18 -5.75 -13.98 16.04
CA LEU A 18 -5.64 -12.54 15.78
C LEU A 18 -5.88 -12.22 14.30
N ILE A 19 -5.34 -13.02 13.39
CA ILE A 19 -5.56 -12.84 11.94
C ILE A 19 -7.04 -13.01 11.60
N ILE A 20 -7.69 -14.06 12.13
CA ILE A 20 -9.11 -14.30 11.92
C ILE A 20 -9.94 -13.14 12.51
N ALA A 21 -9.62 -12.68 13.72
CA ALA A 21 -10.33 -11.57 14.35
C ALA A 21 -10.22 -10.27 13.52
N ILE A 22 -9.01 -9.93 13.06
CA ILE A 22 -8.78 -8.77 12.18
C ILE A 22 -9.57 -8.93 10.87
N GLY A 23 -9.58 -10.12 10.28
CA GLY A 23 -10.33 -10.41 9.06
C GLY A 23 -11.84 -10.23 9.24
N ILE A 24 -12.40 -10.73 10.34
CA ILE A 24 -13.83 -10.57 10.68
C ILE A 24 -14.16 -9.07 10.88
N ILE A 25 -13.34 -8.34 11.64
CA ILE A 25 -13.54 -6.91 11.88
C ILE A 25 -13.49 -6.14 10.55
N TYR A 26 -12.52 -6.46 9.68
CA TYR A 26 -12.41 -5.83 8.36
C TYR A 26 -13.65 -6.09 7.50
N ILE A 27 -14.13 -7.33 7.42
CA ILE A 27 -15.33 -7.70 6.67
C ILE A 27 -16.54 -6.97 7.23
N PHE A 28 -16.71 -6.92 8.56
CA PHE A 28 -17.78 -6.18 9.22
C PHE A 28 -17.79 -4.69 8.86
N ILE A 29 -16.63 -4.03 8.94
CA ILE A 29 -16.47 -2.62 8.56
C ILE A 29 -16.81 -2.42 7.08
N HIS A 30 -16.29 -3.27 6.21
CA HIS A 30 -16.51 -3.17 4.76
C HIS A 30 -17.97 -3.37 4.37
N GLN A 31 -18.69 -4.31 5.00
CA GLN A 31 -20.11 -4.54 4.75
C GLN A 31 -20.99 -3.39 5.26
N ASN A 32 -20.61 -2.77 6.38
CA ASN A 32 -21.38 -1.69 7.01
C ASN A 32 -20.92 -0.27 6.62
N ARG A 33 -20.15 -0.13 5.54
CA ARG A 33 -19.60 1.16 5.05
C ARG A 33 -20.64 2.22 4.65
N HIS A 34 -21.94 1.89 4.71
CA HIS A 34 -23.02 2.85 4.51
C HIS A 34 -23.20 3.82 5.69
N ASN A 35 -22.78 3.42 6.89
CA ASN A 35 -22.85 4.23 8.11
C ASN A 35 -21.68 5.23 8.17
N GLY A 36 -21.92 6.46 8.61
CA GLY A 36 -20.96 7.56 8.52
C GLY A 36 -19.59 7.29 9.14
N ILE A 37 -19.54 6.82 10.40
CA ILE A 37 -18.28 6.52 11.10
C ILE A 37 -17.59 5.30 10.49
N ILE A 38 -18.36 4.23 10.21
CA ILE A 38 -17.83 3.00 9.62
C ILE A 38 -17.27 3.25 8.23
N ARG A 39 -17.92 4.12 7.44
CA ARG A 39 -17.43 4.57 6.14
C ARG A 39 -16.07 5.26 6.24
N PHE A 40 -15.91 6.10 7.24
CA PHE A 40 -14.63 6.76 7.49
C PHE A 40 -13.53 5.73 7.79
N LEU A 41 -13.80 4.77 8.66
CA LEU A 41 -12.88 3.67 8.97
C LEU A 41 -12.54 2.83 7.73
N ASP A 42 -13.52 2.49 6.89
CA ASP A 42 -13.30 1.75 5.64
C ASP A 42 -12.34 2.51 4.70
N VAL A 43 -12.51 3.82 4.57
CA VAL A 43 -11.62 4.66 3.74
C VAL A 43 -10.17 4.56 4.22
N TYR A 44 -9.94 4.68 5.53
CA TYR A 44 -8.59 4.69 6.09
C TYR A 44 -7.95 3.30 6.17
N LEU A 45 -8.72 2.25 6.44
CA LEU A 45 -8.22 0.87 6.39
C LEU A 45 -7.78 0.47 4.97
N ASN A 46 -8.47 0.98 3.95
CA ASN A 46 -8.11 0.72 2.56
C ASN A 46 -7.05 1.68 2.00
N TYR A 47 -6.58 2.67 2.78
CA TYR A 47 -5.64 3.67 2.30
C TYR A 47 -4.31 3.06 1.83
N ILE A 48 -3.68 2.23 2.68
CA ILE A 48 -2.39 1.59 2.36
C ILE A 48 -2.53 0.56 1.21
N PRO A 49 -3.51 -0.37 1.22
CA PRO A 49 -3.74 -1.27 0.10
C PRO A 49 -3.95 -0.54 -1.24
N VAL A 50 -4.78 0.50 -1.26
CA VAL A 50 -5.04 1.29 -2.47
C VAL A 50 -3.77 2.03 -2.92
N LEU A 51 -3.05 2.69 -2.00
CA LEU A 51 -1.78 3.34 -2.33
C LEU A 51 -0.79 2.34 -2.92
N THR A 52 -0.65 1.17 -2.33
CA THR A 52 0.27 0.14 -2.80
C THR A 52 -0.07 -0.31 -4.23
N HIS A 53 -1.36 -0.48 -4.52
CA HIS A 53 -1.85 -0.82 -5.86
C HIS A 53 -1.55 0.29 -6.87
N GLU A 54 -1.94 1.53 -6.57
CA GLU A 54 -1.73 2.67 -7.47
C GLU A 54 -0.25 3.01 -7.65
N PHE A 55 0.54 2.87 -6.60
CA PHE A 55 1.99 3.01 -6.69
C PHE A 55 2.61 1.94 -7.59
N GLY A 56 2.07 0.73 -7.59
CA GLY A 56 2.46 -0.33 -8.52
C GLY A 56 2.30 0.09 -9.98
N HIS A 57 1.18 0.71 -10.35
CA HIS A 57 1.00 1.26 -11.69
C HIS A 57 2.08 2.31 -12.04
N VAL A 58 2.38 3.19 -11.10
CA VAL A 58 3.39 4.24 -11.29
C VAL A 58 4.80 3.66 -11.45
N LEU A 59 5.19 2.75 -10.55
CA LEU A 59 6.52 2.15 -10.55
C LEU A 59 6.77 1.36 -11.83
N PHE A 60 5.86 0.45 -12.17
CA PHE A 60 6.00 -0.40 -13.36
C PHE A 60 5.88 0.39 -14.67
N ASN A 61 5.09 1.47 -14.69
CA ASN A 61 5.08 2.41 -15.80
C ASN A 61 6.46 3.06 -16.00
N ARG A 62 7.11 3.50 -14.92
CA ARG A 62 8.46 4.09 -14.97
C ARG A 62 9.49 3.07 -15.44
N LEU A 63 9.44 1.83 -14.94
CA LEU A 63 10.32 0.74 -15.37
C LEU A 63 10.15 0.41 -16.86
N ALA A 64 8.92 0.53 -17.38
CA ALA A 64 8.62 0.36 -18.80
C ALA A 64 8.96 1.60 -19.67
N GLY A 65 9.64 2.61 -19.11
CA GLY A 65 10.03 3.84 -19.83
C GLY A 65 8.90 4.85 -20.02
N GLY A 66 7.78 4.68 -19.31
CA GLY A 66 6.65 5.61 -19.29
C GLY A 66 6.86 6.80 -18.36
N ARG A 67 5.84 7.64 -18.24
CA ARG A 67 5.84 8.83 -17.36
C ARG A 67 4.61 8.79 -16.45
N ALA A 68 4.82 8.94 -15.14
CA ALA A 68 3.74 9.18 -14.20
C ALA A 68 3.53 10.69 -14.01
N LYS A 69 2.27 11.12 -14.03
CA LYS A 69 1.89 12.53 -13.93
C LYS A 69 1.26 12.86 -12.57
N ASP A 70 0.45 11.95 -12.04
CA ASP A 70 -0.20 12.13 -10.75
C ASP A 70 -0.50 10.76 -10.12
N LEU A 71 -0.60 10.76 -8.79
CA LEU A 71 -1.03 9.63 -7.97
C LEU A 71 -1.92 10.17 -6.87
N VAL A 72 -3.19 9.78 -6.85
CA VAL A 72 -4.17 10.31 -5.91
C VAL A 72 -4.85 9.16 -5.16
N ILE A 73 -4.94 9.31 -3.84
CA ILE A 73 -5.78 8.47 -2.99
C ILE A 73 -6.98 9.29 -2.55
N VAL A 74 -8.16 8.78 -2.83
CA VAL A 74 -9.42 9.44 -2.49
C VAL A 74 -9.73 9.18 -1.02
N THR A 75 -9.56 10.20 -0.18
CA THR A 75 -9.81 10.13 1.27
C THR A 75 -11.20 10.61 1.66
N SER A 76 -11.89 11.35 0.78
CA SER A 76 -13.25 11.80 1.03
C SER A 76 -14.27 10.68 0.78
N PRO A 77 -15.09 10.31 1.79
CA PRO A 77 -16.14 9.30 1.60
C PRO A 77 -17.19 9.70 0.55
N THR A 78 -17.51 10.97 0.46
CA THR A 78 -18.45 11.52 -0.55
C THR A 78 -17.87 11.42 -1.96
N GLU A 79 -16.61 11.79 -2.14
CA GLU A 79 -15.93 11.66 -3.43
C GLU A 79 -15.86 10.21 -3.89
N ARG A 80 -15.56 9.26 -3.00
CA ARG A 80 -15.59 7.81 -3.31
C ARG A 80 -16.97 7.34 -3.78
N GLN A 81 -18.04 7.88 -3.21
CA GLN A 81 -19.41 7.52 -3.63
C GLN A 81 -19.77 8.08 -5.01
N THR A 82 -19.34 9.30 -5.30
CA THR A 82 -19.66 9.95 -6.58
C THR A 82 -18.81 9.44 -7.73
N THR A 83 -17.52 9.20 -7.49
CA THR A 83 -16.57 8.76 -8.52
C THR A 83 -16.44 7.24 -8.63
N LEU A 84 -16.86 6.49 -7.59
CA LEU A 84 -16.64 5.05 -7.41
C LEU A 84 -15.14 4.66 -7.41
N GLN A 85 -14.25 5.64 -7.23
CA GLN A 85 -12.79 5.45 -7.22
C GLN A 85 -12.26 5.55 -5.79
N GLN A 86 -11.38 4.61 -5.43
CA GLN A 86 -10.65 4.64 -4.15
C GLN A 86 -9.30 5.34 -4.29
N GLY A 87 -8.72 5.29 -5.46
CA GLY A 87 -7.50 5.94 -5.88
C GLY A 87 -7.36 5.89 -7.38
N TYR A 88 -6.40 6.61 -7.92
CA TYR A 88 -6.04 6.54 -9.34
C TYR A 88 -4.61 7.02 -9.57
N ALA A 89 -3.95 6.42 -10.56
CA ALA A 89 -2.66 6.84 -11.05
C ALA A 89 -2.80 7.35 -12.49
N ILE A 90 -2.37 8.59 -12.74
CA ILE A 90 -2.31 9.15 -14.10
C ILE A 90 -0.95 8.85 -14.68
N THR A 91 -0.89 7.89 -15.60
CA THR A 91 0.34 7.44 -16.24
C THR A 91 0.24 7.56 -17.75
N GLN A 92 1.38 7.79 -18.39
CA GLN A 92 1.53 7.77 -19.85
C GLN A 92 2.48 6.63 -20.20
N SER A 93 1.91 5.53 -20.69
CA SER A 93 2.67 4.36 -21.08
C SER A 93 3.26 4.48 -22.48
N LYS A 94 4.38 3.80 -22.73
CA LYS A 94 5.05 3.75 -24.02
C LYS A 94 4.66 2.48 -24.76
N GLY A 95 3.68 2.58 -25.65
CA GLY A 95 3.18 1.47 -26.46
C GLY A 95 2.37 0.42 -25.66
N TYR A 96 1.92 -0.63 -26.34
CA TYR A 96 1.08 -1.69 -25.76
C TYR A 96 1.79 -2.47 -24.64
N LEU A 97 3.07 -2.80 -24.84
CA LEU A 97 3.84 -3.52 -23.83
C LEU A 97 4.01 -2.69 -22.56
N GLY A 98 4.29 -1.39 -22.71
CA GLY A 98 4.36 -0.48 -21.56
C GLY A 98 3.03 -0.36 -20.82
N GLN A 99 1.91 -0.33 -21.53
CA GLN A 99 0.57 -0.34 -20.92
C GLN A 99 0.29 -1.64 -20.16
N PHE A 100 0.62 -2.79 -20.75
CA PHE A 100 0.46 -4.09 -20.13
C PHE A 100 1.27 -4.20 -18.83
N ILE A 101 2.57 -3.83 -18.87
CA ILE A 101 3.45 -3.80 -17.70
C ILE A 101 2.89 -2.87 -16.61
N THR A 102 2.43 -1.68 -17.00
CA THR A 102 1.80 -0.71 -16.09
C THR A 102 0.58 -1.32 -15.40
N THR A 103 -0.30 -1.98 -16.15
CA THR A 103 -1.51 -2.59 -15.62
C THR A 103 -1.21 -3.71 -14.64
N ILE A 104 -0.32 -4.64 -15.00
CA ILE A 104 0.09 -5.73 -14.13
C ILE A 104 0.77 -5.21 -12.86
N GLY A 105 1.54 -4.13 -12.95
CA GLY A 105 2.26 -3.54 -11.83
C GLY A 105 1.39 -3.22 -10.63
N GLY A 106 0.17 -2.72 -10.85
CA GLY A 106 -0.79 -2.48 -9.78
C GLY A 106 -1.16 -3.76 -9.03
N TYR A 107 -1.36 -4.86 -9.73
CA TYR A 107 -1.72 -6.15 -9.12
C TYR A 107 -0.52 -6.87 -8.49
N LEU A 108 0.69 -6.69 -9.02
CA LEU A 108 1.90 -7.31 -8.49
C LEU A 108 2.43 -6.62 -7.24
N MET A 109 2.24 -5.31 -7.12
CA MET A 109 2.82 -4.55 -6.01
C MET A 109 2.33 -4.97 -4.63
N PRO A 110 1.03 -5.22 -4.37
CA PRO A 110 0.57 -5.68 -3.07
C PRO A 110 1.19 -7.02 -2.62
N PRO A 111 1.26 -8.09 -3.45
CA PRO A 111 1.98 -9.31 -3.10
C PRO A 111 3.48 -9.09 -2.84
N ILE A 112 4.14 -8.21 -3.61
CA ILE A 112 5.55 -7.87 -3.39
C ILE A 112 5.73 -7.22 -2.02
N MET A 113 4.89 -6.25 -1.68
CA MET A 113 4.95 -5.58 -0.37
C MET A 113 4.64 -6.53 0.78
N PHE A 114 3.71 -7.46 0.58
CA PHE A 114 3.45 -8.52 1.56
C PHE A 114 4.69 -9.40 1.78
N LEU A 115 5.37 -9.81 0.70
CA LEU A 115 6.60 -10.57 0.78
C LEU A 115 7.71 -9.79 1.51
N ILE A 116 7.89 -8.50 1.22
CA ILE A 116 8.84 -7.63 1.94
C ILE A 116 8.50 -7.61 3.45
N GLY A 117 7.22 -7.52 3.81
CA GLY A 117 6.78 -7.57 5.20
C GLY A 117 7.10 -8.89 5.88
N LEU A 118 6.90 -10.03 5.20
CA LEU A 118 7.26 -11.36 5.72
C LEU A 118 8.76 -11.50 5.92
N VAL A 119 9.56 -11.05 4.95
CA VAL A 119 11.02 -11.06 5.04
C VAL A 119 11.51 -10.18 6.20
N ALA A 120 10.96 -8.97 6.34
CA ALA A 120 11.29 -8.08 7.44
C ALA A 120 10.95 -8.69 8.81
N ALA A 121 9.79 -9.35 8.92
CA ALA A 121 9.38 -10.06 10.13
C ALA A 121 10.28 -11.27 10.42
N HIS A 122 10.65 -12.03 9.39
CA HIS A 122 11.53 -13.20 9.51
C HIS A 122 12.92 -12.83 10.06
N PHE A 123 13.48 -11.72 9.63
CA PHE A 123 14.79 -11.24 10.10
C PHE A 123 14.71 -10.36 11.36
N GLU A 124 13.55 -10.26 11.99
CA GLU A 124 13.30 -9.42 13.18
C GLU A 124 13.63 -7.93 12.96
N HIS A 125 13.49 -7.46 11.73
CA HIS A 125 13.75 -6.07 11.34
C HIS A 125 12.49 -5.39 10.76
N PRO A 126 11.44 -5.15 11.57
CA PRO A 126 10.20 -4.52 11.08
C PRO A 126 10.44 -3.10 10.55
N SER A 127 11.51 -2.44 10.97
CA SER A 127 11.93 -1.13 10.46
C SER A 127 12.16 -1.13 8.94
N ILE A 128 12.61 -2.23 8.34
CA ILE A 128 12.79 -2.36 6.88
C ILE A 128 11.46 -2.14 6.15
N PHE A 129 10.37 -2.73 6.66
CA PHE A 129 9.05 -2.58 6.10
C PHE A 129 8.53 -1.13 6.22
N LEU A 130 8.73 -0.51 7.38
CA LEU A 130 8.36 0.89 7.62
C LEU A 130 9.16 1.85 6.74
N VAL A 131 10.46 1.64 6.60
CA VAL A 131 11.33 2.45 5.71
C VAL A 131 10.89 2.29 4.26
N THR A 132 10.53 1.09 3.82
CA THR A 132 10.02 0.87 2.46
C THR A 132 8.77 1.71 2.21
N TYR A 133 7.80 1.70 3.14
CA TYR A 133 6.62 2.57 3.02
C TYR A 133 6.95 4.04 3.13
N LEU A 134 7.90 4.44 3.97
CA LEU A 134 8.35 5.84 4.05
C LEU A 134 8.85 6.33 2.68
N LEU A 135 9.66 5.53 1.99
CA LEU A 135 10.14 5.86 0.64
C LEU A 135 9.00 5.95 -0.38
N ILE A 136 8.03 5.03 -0.32
CA ILE A 136 6.81 5.09 -1.15
C ILE A 136 6.04 6.39 -0.88
N PHE A 137 5.85 6.77 0.38
CA PHE A 137 5.13 7.99 0.76
C PHE A 137 5.87 9.26 0.35
N ILE A 138 7.21 9.30 0.46
CA ILE A 138 8.02 10.43 -0.03
C ILE A 138 7.85 10.57 -1.55
N TYR A 139 7.94 9.46 -2.28
CA TYR A 139 7.72 9.47 -3.73
C TYR A 139 6.28 9.90 -4.08
N PHE A 140 5.31 9.38 -3.35
CA PHE A 140 3.90 9.78 -3.47
C PHE A 140 3.73 11.28 -3.21
N LEU A 141 4.34 11.83 -2.16
CA LEU A 141 4.30 13.26 -1.85
C LEU A 141 4.85 14.13 -3.00
N ILE A 142 5.90 13.67 -3.66
CA ILE A 142 6.47 14.40 -4.80
C ILE A 142 5.50 14.39 -5.98
N LEU A 143 4.88 13.26 -6.27
CA LEU A 143 4.06 13.05 -7.46
C LEU A 143 2.64 13.60 -7.33
N THR A 144 2.02 13.47 -6.13
CA THR A 144 0.59 13.77 -5.93
C THR A 144 0.26 15.24 -6.03
N SER A 145 -0.89 15.55 -6.61
CA SER A 145 -1.54 16.88 -6.52
C SER A 145 -2.12 17.15 -5.12
N ARG A 146 -2.38 16.10 -4.29
CA ARG A 146 -3.00 16.21 -2.96
C ARG A 146 -2.00 15.97 -1.84
N LYS A 147 -1.26 17.01 -1.44
CA LYS A 147 -0.11 16.94 -0.52
C LYS A 147 -0.43 16.61 0.95
N LEU A 148 -1.63 16.93 1.44
CA LEU A 148 -1.94 16.84 2.87
C LEU A 148 -1.89 15.41 3.40
N SER A 149 -2.52 14.45 2.71
CA SER A 149 -2.61 13.08 3.22
C SER A 149 -1.25 12.38 3.33
N PRO A 150 -0.34 12.43 2.33
CA PRO A 150 0.98 11.83 2.49
C PRO A 150 1.85 12.51 3.56
N ILE A 151 1.72 13.82 3.77
CA ILE A 151 2.46 14.53 4.83
C ILE A 151 2.11 13.95 6.20
N PHE A 152 0.82 13.77 6.51
CA PHE A 152 0.40 13.18 7.78
C PHE A 152 0.94 11.77 7.98
N VAL A 153 0.91 10.95 6.94
CA VAL A 153 1.41 9.56 7.05
C VAL A 153 2.92 9.51 7.18
N ILE A 154 3.67 10.35 6.46
CA ILE A 154 5.12 10.47 6.61
C ILE A 154 5.49 10.85 8.04
N LEU A 155 4.81 11.83 8.63
CA LEU A 155 5.03 12.21 10.03
C LEU A 155 4.76 11.04 10.97
N LEU A 156 3.65 10.33 10.80
CA LEU A 156 3.30 9.18 11.61
C LEU A 156 4.36 8.06 11.52
N ILE A 157 4.78 7.70 10.30
CA ILE A 157 5.81 6.67 10.09
C ILE A 157 7.15 7.12 10.69
N SER A 158 7.51 8.40 10.55
CA SER A 158 8.76 8.94 11.13
C SER A 158 8.76 8.87 12.65
N ILE A 159 7.61 9.15 13.29
CA ILE A 159 7.44 8.99 14.73
C ILE A 159 7.57 7.52 15.13
N LEU A 160 6.92 6.60 14.42
CA LEU A 160 7.01 5.16 14.69
C LEU A 160 8.45 4.66 14.56
N LEU A 161 9.18 5.11 13.54
CA LEU A 161 10.59 4.75 13.35
C LEU A 161 11.51 5.30 14.44
N TYR A 162 11.14 6.44 15.06
CA TYR A 162 11.90 6.99 16.17
C TYR A 162 11.79 6.16 17.45
N PHE A 163 10.66 5.44 17.64
CA PHE A 163 10.41 4.59 18.81
C PHE A 163 10.78 3.11 18.61
N LEU A 164 11.14 2.70 17.41
CA LEU A 164 11.63 1.35 17.07
C LEU A 164 13.14 1.23 17.14
#